data_9f729540e2b5563404333315b17ef4fb
#
_entry.id   9f729540e2b5563404333315b17ef4fb
#
_cell.length_a   1.000
_cell.length_b   1.000
_cell.length_c   1.000
_cell.angle_alpha   90.00
_cell.angle_beta   90.00
_cell.angle_gamma   90.00
#
_symmetry.space_group_name_H-M   'P 1'
#
loop_
_entity.id
_entity.type
_entity.pdbx_description
1 polymer ?
#
loop_
_entity_poly.entity_id
_entity_poly.type
_entity_poly.pdbx_seq_one_letter_code
_entity_poly.pdbx_strand_id
1 'polypeptide(L)'
;MKKKLILIFLVSSFFNFLTSGPRLEFNQTALDEYVHNLDESYGYKVIKTQVGDEYTSYIIDLTSQTFLTAKDVNRTKWQHWLLVVKPDEIKHQTGMLIIGAGDNDEKIPDESPQLLVNYAKATGSIVAELSMVPNQPLTFKGEKEPRWEDALIAYTWDKYLKTGEERWPARMAMTKSAVAAMDAIQSLMEQQDISETV
;
A
#
# COMPACT_ATOMS: atom_id res chain seq x y z
N MET A 1 -9.01 -70.97 -38.60
CA MET A 1 -9.86 -70.31 -37.59
C MET A 1 -8.99 -69.42 -36.74
N LYS A 2 -9.01 -68.07 -36.98
CA LYS A 2 -8.18 -67.10 -36.23
C LYS A 2 -9.02 -66.57 -35.07
N LYS A 3 -8.62 -66.86 -33.83
CA LYS A 3 -9.21 -66.30 -32.61
C LYS A 3 -8.77 -64.85 -32.43
N LYS A 4 -9.70 -63.88 -32.50
CA LYS A 4 -9.44 -62.49 -32.13
C LYS A 4 -9.47 -62.35 -30.61
N LEU A 5 -8.36 -61.91 -30.04
CA LEU A 5 -8.25 -61.54 -28.63
C LEU A 5 -8.76 -60.09 -28.47
N ILE A 6 -9.86 -59.91 -27.76
CA ILE A 6 -10.39 -58.59 -27.42
C ILE A 6 -9.74 -58.18 -26.09
N LEU A 7 -8.87 -57.15 -26.12
CA LEU A 7 -8.26 -56.55 -24.95
C LEU A 7 -9.19 -55.46 -24.43
N ILE A 8 -9.84 -55.69 -23.29
CA ILE A 8 -10.68 -54.70 -22.62
C ILE A 8 -9.76 -53.84 -21.75
N PHE A 9 -9.57 -52.57 -22.11
CA PHE A 9 -8.92 -51.56 -21.26
C PHE A 9 -9.93 -51.07 -20.22
N LEU A 10 -9.74 -51.44 -18.96
CA LEU A 10 -10.46 -50.89 -17.83
C LEU A 10 -9.74 -49.55 -17.47
N VAL A 11 -10.32 -48.41 -17.90
CA VAL A 11 -9.91 -47.11 -17.42
C VAL A 11 -10.52 -46.87 -16.05
N SER A 12 -9.74 -47.09 -15.00
CA SER A 12 -10.13 -46.71 -13.64
C SER A 12 -9.97 -45.20 -13.50
N SER A 13 -11.08 -44.47 -13.61
CA SER A 13 -11.14 -43.05 -13.26
C SER A 13 -10.98 -42.89 -11.75
N PHE A 14 -9.77 -42.60 -11.29
CA PHE A 14 -9.55 -42.06 -9.94
C PHE A 14 -10.14 -40.66 -9.86
N PHE A 15 -11.35 -40.55 -9.39
CA PHE A 15 -11.92 -39.27 -8.95
C PHE A 15 -11.22 -38.91 -7.66
N ASN A 16 -10.22 -38.01 -7.77
CA ASN A 16 -9.67 -37.31 -6.62
C ASN A 16 -10.75 -36.37 -6.07
N PHE A 17 -11.46 -36.82 -5.05
CA PHE A 17 -12.21 -35.93 -4.17
C PHE A 17 -11.17 -35.08 -3.40
N LEU A 18 -10.77 -33.94 -3.98
CA LEU A 18 -10.21 -32.86 -3.22
C LEU A 18 -11.32 -32.36 -2.30
N THR A 19 -11.31 -32.83 -1.06
CA THR A 19 -12.07 -32.20 0.02
C THR A 19 -11.51 -30.82 0.24
N SER A 20 -12.09 -29.86 -0.47
CA SER A 20 -11.92 -28.46 -0.10
C SER A 20 -12.51 -28.32 1.30
N GLY A 21 -11.64 -28.18 2.30
CA GLY A 21 -12.06 -27.79 3.64
C GLY A 21 -12.93 -26.52 3.55
N PRO A 22 -13.72 -26.21 4.57
CA PRO A 22 -14.58 -25.03 4.54
C PRO A 22 -13.72 -23.81 4.19
N ARG A 23 -13.94 -23.29 3.00
CA ARG A 23 -13.37 -22.00 2.59
C ARG A 23 -14.02 -21.00 3.51
N LEU A 24 -13.24 -20.41 4.42
CA LEU A 24 -13.72 -19.28 5.20
C LEU A 24 -14.10 -18.20 4.19
N GLU A 25 -15.40 -18.03 3.96
CA GLU A 25 -15.90 -16.87 3.24
C GLU A 25 -15.66 -15.67 4.15
N PHE A 26 -14.57 -14.95 3.89
CA PHE A 26 -14.38 -13.66 4.50
C PHE A 26 -15.39 -12.72 3.85
N ASN A 27 -16.44 -12.36 4.60
CA ASN A 27 -17.32 -11.30 4.18
C ASN A 27 -16.49 -10.02 4.08
N GLN A 28 -16.57 -9.39 2.94
CA GLN A 28 -15.89 -8.12 2.68
C GLN A 28 -16.39 -7.08 3.69
N THR A 29 -15.47 -6.42 4.39
CA THR A 29 -15.79 -5.38 5.37
C THR A 29 -15.78 -4.01 4.70
N ALA A 30 -16.34 -2.99 5.36
CA ALA A 30 -16.25 -1.60 4.90
C ALA A 30 -14.80 -1.13 4.69
N LEU A 31 -13.84 -1.65 5.47
CA LEU A 31 -12.42 -1.38 5.26
C LEU A 31 -11.91 -1.99 3.95
N ASP A 32 -12.26 -3.25 3.68
CA ASP A 32 -11.87 -3.91 2.44
C ASP A 32 -12.41 -3.16 1.22
N GLU A 33 -13.70 -2.78 1.26
CA GLU A 33 -14.33 -1.99 0.20
C GLU A 33 -13.63 -0.64 0.01
N TYR A 34 -13.35 0.06 1.11
CA TYR A 34 -12.68 1.36 1.06
C TYR A 34 -11.28 1.27 0.46
N VAL A 35 -10.50 0.28 0.85
CA VAL A 35 -9.11 0.11 0.39
C VAL A 35 -9.07 -0.29 -1.08
N HIS A 36 -9.92 -1.25 -1.50
CA HIS A 36 -9.92 -1.75 -2.88
C HIS A 36 -10.68 -0.87 -3.87
N ASN A 37 -11.44 0.11 -3.40
CA ASN A 37 -12.11 1.05 -4.30
C ASN A 37 -11.08 1.88 -5.05
N LEU A 38 -11.16 1.84 -6.39
CA LEU A 38 -10.27 2.61 -7.26
C LEU A 38 -10.43 4.11 -6.98
N ASP A 39 -9.32 4.82 -6.89
CA ASP A 39 -9.27 6.26 -6.70
C ASP A 39 -8.51 6.88 -7.87
N GLU A 40 -9.21 7.71 -8.65
CA GLU A 40 -8.64 8.37 -9.84
C GLU A 40 -7.48 9.32 -9.50
N SER A 41 -7.36 9.74 -8.24
CA SER A 41 -6.26 10.59 -7.81
C SER A 41 -4.98 9.80 -7.46
N TYR A 42 -5.09 8.46 -7.31
CA TYR A 42 -3.91 7.64 -7.04
C TYR A 42 -2.85 7.78 -8.13
N GLY A 43 -1.63 7.99 -7.70
CA GLY A 43 -0.49 8.02 -8.61
C GLY A 43 0.80 8.33 -7.86
N TYR A 44 1.92 7.98 -8.46
CA TYR A 44 3.22 8.29 -7.90
C TYR A 44 4.19 8.80 -8.95
N LYS A 45 5.18 9.56 -8.49
CA LYS A 45 6.27 10.07 -9.32
C LYS A 45 7.59 9.98 -8.57
N VAL A 46 8.57 9.34 -9.18
CA VAL A 46 9.95 9.37 -8.68
C VAL A 46 10.50 10.79 -8.88
N ILE A 47 10.78 11.46 -7.77
CA ILE A 47 11.35 12.82 -7.76
C ILE A 47 12.85 12.80 -7.82
N LYS A 48 13.47 11.81 -7.14
CA LYS A 48 14.92 11.71 -7.04
C LYS A 48 15.34 10.24 -6.93
N THR A 49 16.39 9.89 -7.65
CA THR A 49 17.08 8.61 -7.51
C THR A 49 18.52 8.89 -7.08
N GLN A 50 18.99 8.16 -6.09
CA GLN A 50 20.35 8.28 -5.56
C GLN A 50 21.00 6.90 -5.50
N VAL A 51 22.15 6.78 -6.16
CA VAL A 51 22.98 5.57 -6.10
C VAL A 51 23.99 5.77 -4.99
N GLY A 52 23.96 4.89 -4.00
CA GLY A 52 24.89 4.83 -2.87
C GLY A 52 25.84 3.65 -2.99
N ASP A 53 26.56 3.38 -1.90
CA ASP A 53 27.42 2.21 -1.78
C ASP A 53 26.56 0.98 -1.42
N GLU A 54 26.45 0.04 -2.37
CA GLU A 54 25.64 -1.18 -2.29
C GLU A 54 24.12 -0.96 -2.15
N TYR A 55 23.59 0.19 -2.62
CA TYR A 55 22.15 0.42 -2.67
C TYR A 55 21.76 1.51 -3.67
N THR A 56 20.49 1.49 -4.08
CA THR A 56 19.83 2.60 -4.75
C THR A 56 18.64 3.06 -3.93
N SER A 57 18.47 4.36 -3.77
CA SER A 57 17.30 4.92 -3.09
C SER A 57 16.46 5.81 -3.99
N TYR A 58 15.16 5.84 -3.72
CA TYR A 58 14.17 6.60 -4.47
C TYR A 58 13.37 7.48 -3.51
N ILE A 59 13.20 8.74 -3.87
CA ILE A 59 12.29 9.68 -3.22
C ILE A 59 11.09 9.86 -4.15
N ILE A 60 9.92 9.52 -3.66
CA ILE A 60 8.69 9.42 -4.45
C ILE A 60 7.64 10.35 -3.87
N ASP A 61 7.02 11.16 -4.74
CA ASP A 61 5.78 11.88 -4.46
C ASP A 61 4.62 10.93 -4.74
N LEU A 62 3.93 10.50 -3.69
CA LEU A 62 2.80 9.58 -3.76
C LEU A 62 1.51 10.31 -3.40
N THR A 63 0.54 10.35 -4.31
CA THR A 63 -0.85 10.64 -3.97
C THR A 63 -1.58 9.33 -3.74
N SER A 64 -2.02 9.07 -2.51
CA SER A 64 -2.64 7.78 -2.17
C SER A 64 -4.13 7.74 -2.51
N GLN A 65 -4.83 8.86 -2.31
CA GLN A 65 -6.28 8.91 -2.45
C GLN A 65 -6.87 10.31 -2.33
N THR A 66 -8.17 10.40 -2.62
CA THR A 66 -9.04 11.50 -2.21
C THR A 66 -9.83 11.12 -0.96
N PHE A 67 -9.58 11.77 0.17
CA PHE A 67 -10.30 11.58 1.43
C PHE A 67 -11.40 12.63 1.59
N LEU A 68 -12.65 12.16 1.78
CA LEU A 68 -13.84 13.01 1.90
C LEU A 68 -14.04 13.94 0.68
N THR A 69 -14.74 15.05 0.88
CA THR A 69 -15.01 16.05 -0.16
C THR A 69 -14.64 17.45 0.32
N ALA A 70 -14.53 18.40 -0.61
CA ALA A 70 -14.27 19.82 -0.28
C ALA A 70 -15.41 20.47 0.54
N LYS A 71 -16.58 19.81 0.66
CA LYS A 71 -17.66 20.23 1.54
C LYS A 71 -17.44 19.79 2.99
N ASP A 72 -16.61 18.79 3.21
CA ASP A 72 -16.36 18.18 4.52
C ASP A 72 -15.04 18.66 5.14
N VAL A 73 -13.99 18.85 4.34
CA VAL A 73 -12.64 19.13 4.80
C VAL A 73 -11.89 20.07 3.84
N ASN A 74 -10.92 20.81 4.36
CA ASN A 74 -10.15 21.79 3.60
C ASN A 74 -9.16 21.18 2.60
N ARG A 75 -8.66 19.97 2.87
CA ARG A 75 -7.71 19.24 2.02
C ARG A 75 -8.21 17.81 1.82
N THR A 76 -8.51 17.47 0.59
CA THR A 76 -9.06 16.17 0.23
C THR A 76 -8.00 15.20 -0.32
N LYS A 77 -7.01 15.69 -1.08
CA LYS A 77 -5.92 14.86 -1.59
C LYS A 77 -4.93 14.53 -0.49
N TRP A 78 -4.67 13.25 -0.31
CA TRP A 78 -3.65 12.75 0.59
C TRP A 78 -2.37 12.46 -0.19
N GLN A 79 -1.34 13.25 0.09
CA GLN A 79 -0.02 13.19 -0.49
C GLN A 79 1.00 12.75 0.56
N HIS A 80 2.01 12.02 0.14
CA HIS A 80 3.02 11.45 1.03
C HIS A 80 4.40 11.52 0.37
N TRP A 81 5.45 11.60 1.19
CA TRP A 81 6.77 11.22 0.75
C TRP A 81 6.97 9.74 1.02
N LEU A 82 7.25 8.98 -0.04
CA LEU A 82 7.60 7.57 0.05
C LEU A 82 9.09 7.43 -0.29
N LEU A 83 9.87 7.04 0.70
CA LEU A 83 11.30 6.79 0.58
C LEU A 83 11.51 5.29 0.43
N VAL A 84 12.20 4.86 -0.61
CA VAL A 84 12.45 3.44 -0.88
C VAL A 84 13.94 3.22 -1.01
N VAL A 85 14.48 2.23 -0.29
CA VAL A 85 15.87 1.80 -0.40
C VAL A 85 15.90 0.36 -0.90
N LYS A 86 16.48 0.17 -2.07
CA LYS A 86 16.73 -1.12 -2.72
C LYS A 86 18.21 -1.45 -2.53
N PRO A 87 18.60 -2.52 -1.81
CA PRO A 87 19.98 -2.98 -1.80
C PRO A 87 20.35 -3.58 -3.16
N ASP A 88 21.62 -3.51 -3.55
CA ASP A 88 22.09 -4.08 -4.82
C ASP A 88 21.94 -5.61 -4.84
N GLU A 89 22.15 -6.27 -3.68
CA GLU A 89 21.90 -7.70 -3.50
C GLU A 89 20.58 -7.93 -2.75
N ILE A 90 19.53 -8.34 -3.47
CA ILE A 90 18.25 -8.71 -2.85
C ILE A 90 18.30 -10.20 -2.45
N LYS A 91 18.15 -10.46 -1.15
CA LYS A 91 18.15 -11.81 -0.56
C LYS A 91 16.74 -12.33 -0.25
N HIS A 92 15.78 -11.42 -0.10
CA HIS A 92 14.41 -11.74 0.28
C HIS A 92 13.40 -10.98 -0.58
N GLN A 93 12.33 -11.66 -0.97
CA GLN A 93 11.23 -11.05 -1.72
C GLN A 93 10.26 -10.25 -0.83
N THR A 94 10.42 -10.35 0.49
CA THR A 94 9.61 -9.59 1.45
C THR A 94 10.34 -8.30 1.79
N GLY A 95 9.67 -7.17 1.56
CA GLY A 95 10.14 -5.85 1.97
C GLY A 95 9.58 -5.42 3.32
N MET A 96 10.10 -4.31 3.86
CA MET A 96 9.61 -3.66 5.07
C MET A 96 9.11 -2.25 4.74
N LEU A 97 7.89 -1.93 5.16
CA LEU A 97 7.32 -0.59 5.08
C LEU A 97 7.16 -0.03 6.49
N ILE A 98 7.83 1.08 6.78
CA ILE A 98 7.67 1.87 8.00
C ILE A 98 6.64 2.96 7.69
N ILE A 99 5.64 3.12 8.57
CA ILE A 99 4.64 4.18 8.46
C ILE A 99 5.00 5.27 9.46
N GLY A 100 5.33 6.44 8.95
CA GLY A 100 5.73 7.62 9.71
C GLY A 100 4.63 8.68 9.77
N ALA A 101 4.65 9.46 10.83
CA ALA A 101 3.87 10.69 10.93
C ALA A 101 4.48 11.80 10.04
N GLY A 102 4.01 13.01 10.19
CA GLY A 102 4.45 14.21 9.48
C GLY A 102 3.29 15.13 9.18
N ASP A 103 3.61 16.35 8.79
CA ASP A 103 2.62 17.37 8.52
C ASP A 103 2.44 17.58 7.00
N ASN A 104 1.25 18.03 6.62
CA ASN A 104 1.00 18.49 5.26
C ASN A 104 2.01 19.59 4.88
N ASP A 105 2.41 19.61 3.61
CA ASP A 105 3.36 20.58 3.06
C ASP A 105 4.81 20.41 3.55
N GLU A 106 5.16 19.23 4.08
CA GLU A 106 6.56 18.92 4.31
C GLU A 106 7.39 19.03 3.04
N LYS A 107 8.60 19.55 3.19
CA LYS A 107 9.53 19.69 2.07
C LYS A 107 9.94 18.31 1.54
N ILE A 108 10.29 18.29 0.26
CA ILE A 108 10.90 17.11 -0.37
C ILE A 108 12.13 16.71 0.45
N PRO A 109 12.23 15.44 0.89
CA PRO A 109 13.43 14.96 1.57
C PRO A 109 14.67 15.07 0.66
N ASP A 110 15.80 15.44 1.24
CA ASP A 110 17.04 15.55 0.47
C ASP A 110 17.68 14.19 0.19
N GLU A 111 17.54 13.27 1.11
CA GLU A 111 18.10 11.90 1.05
C GLU A 111 17.27 10.92 1.90
N SER A 112 17.48 9.62 1.69
CA SER A 112 16.91 8.60 2.55
C SER A 112 17.64 8.55 3.88
N PRO A 113 16.91 8.43 5.02
CA PRO A 113 17.53 8.28 6.33
C PRO A 113 18.51 7.11 6.38
N GLN A 114 19.68 7.31 7.00
CA GLN A 114 20.71 6.28 7.12
C GLN A 114 20.20 5.00 7.79
N LEU A 115 19.16 5.10 8.64
CA LEU A 115 18.52 3.96 9.27
C LEU A 115 17.89 3.01 8.25
N LEU A 116 17.19 3.54 7.23
CA LEU A 116 16.59 2.73 6.16
C LEU A 116 17.67 2.04 5.34
N VAL A 117 18.75 2.77 5.01
CA VAL A 117 19.90 2.20 4.28
C VAL A 117 20.53 1.06 5.06
N ASN A 118 20.75 1.25 6.37
CA ASN A 118 21.34 0.22 7.23
C ASN A 118 20.45 -1.02 7.31
N TYR A 119 19.12 -0.86 7.42
CA TYR A 119 18.19 -1.99 7.43
C TYR A 119 18.18 -2.72 6.08
N ALA A 120 18.12 -1.99 4.97
CA ALA A 120 18.12 -2.59 3.65
C ALA A 120 19.38 -3.42 3.40
N LYS A 121 20.57 -2.85 3.67
CA LYS A 121 21.86 -3.54 3.52
C LYS A 121 21.99 -4.75 4.46
N ALA A 122 21.60 -4.61 5.72
CA ALA A 122 21.72 -5.68 6.71
C ALA A 122 20.80 -6.87 6.43
N THR A 123 19.60 -6.61 5.92
CA THR A 123 18.61 -7.65 5.64
C THR A 123 18.64 -8.18 4.21
N GLY A 124 19.22 -7.43 3.27
CA GLY A 124 19.09 -7.73 1.84
C GLY A 124 17.64 -7.68 1.34
N SER A 125 16.84 -6.80 1.94
CA SER A 125 15.43 -6.58 1.61
C SER A 125 15.20 -5.13 1.20
N ILE A 126 14.15 -4.89 0.41
CA ILE A 126 13.68 -3.53 0.16
C ILE A 126 13.11 -2.98 1.47
N VAL A 127 13.54 -1.79 1.85
CA VAL A 127 13.06 -1.07 3.03
C VAL A 127 12.51 0.28 2.60
N ALA A 128 11.31 0.61 3.05
CA ALA A 128 10.67 1.87 2.70
C ALA A 128 10.07 2.57 3.92
N GLU A 129 9.90 3.88 3.81
CA GLU A 129 9.18 4.71 4.78
C GLU A 129 8.14 5.55 4.04
N LEU A 130 6.90 5.46 4.52
CA LEU A 130 5.79 6.31 4.09
C LEU A 130 5.55 7.36 5.17
N SER A 131 5.87 8.61 4.92
CA SER A 131 5.63 9.73 5.84
C SER A 131 4.29 10.42 5.59
N MET A 132 3.91 11.34 6.50
CA MET A 132 2.68 12.14 6.44
C MET A 132 1.41 11.27 6.56
N VAL A 133 1.41 10.27 7.46
CA VAL A 133 0.24 9.42 7.74
C VAL A 133 -0.21 9.59 9.20
N PRO A 134 -1.40 10.19 9.45
CA PRO A 134 -2.37 10.74 8.47
C PRO A 134 -1.86 12.01 7.78
N ASN A 135 -2.49 12.40 6.66
CA ASN A 135 -2.30 13.73 6.11
C ASN A 135 -2.94 14.75 7.07
N GLN A 136 -2.10 15.58 7.67
CA GLN A 136 -2.46 16.53 8.74
C GLN A 136 -1.66 17.83 8.64
N PRO A 137 -2.16 18.96 9.19
CA PRO A 137 -3.47 19.11 9.83
C PRO A 137 -4.62 19.14 8.82
N LEU A 138 -5.83 18.79 9.29
CA LEU A 138 -7.08 18.98 8.55
C LEU A 138 -8.04 19.87 9.31
N THR A 139 -8.69 20.80 8.60
CA THR A 139 -9.77 21.63 9.14
C THR A 139 -11.08 21.18 8.53
N PHE A 140 -11.99 20.68 9.38
CA PHE A 140 -13.29 20.19 8.95
C PHE A 140 -14.32 21.33 8.84
N LYS A 141 -15.31 21.14 7.97
CA LYS A 141 -16.35 22.14 7.74
C LYS A 141 -17.10 22.49 9.02
N GLY A 142 -17.18 23.78 9.32
CA GLY A 142 -17.81 24.30 10.53
C GLY A 142 -16.87 24.42 11.74
N GLU A 143 -15.65 23.94 11.63
CA GLU A 143 -14.60 24.13 12.62
C GLU A 143 -13.70 25.31 12.27
N LYS A 144 -13.12 25.95 13.28
CA LYS A 144 -12.17 27.08 13.10
C LYS A 144 -10.73 26.60 13.18
N GLU A 145 -10.49 25.60 14.04
CA GLU A 145 -9.15 25.12 14.35
C GLU A 145 -8.83 23.85 13.58
N PRO A 146 -7.60 23.71 13.08
CA PRO A 146 -7.13 22.49 12.47
C PRO A 146 -6.94 21.38 13.51
N ARG A 147 -7.01 20.14 13.06
CA ARG A 147 -6.85 18.94 13.90
C ARG A 147 -5.66 18.12 13.44
N TRP A 148 -4.92 17.61 14.40
CA TRP A 148 -3.78 16.71 14.22
C TRP A 148 -4.01 15.37 14.92
N GLU A 149 -3.34 14.35 14.47
CA GLU A 149 -3.20 13.04 15.13
C GLU A 149 -4.48 12.52 15.79
N ASP A 150 -4.43 12.28 17.07
CA ASP A 150 -5.56 11.73 17.82
C ASP A 150 -6.82 12.61 17.77
N ALA A 151 -6.65 13.93 17.73
CA ALA A 151 -7.80 14.85 17.62
C ALA A 151 -8.48 14.76 16.25
N LEU A 152 -7.73 14.52 15.18
CA LEU A 152 -8.25 14.25 13.84
C LEU A 152 -8.98 12.90 13.82
N ILE A 153 -8.33 11.88 14.32
CA ILE A 153 -8.88 10.51 14.37
C ILE A 153 -10.17 10.49 15.20
N ALA A 154 -10.14 11.06 16.40
CA ALA A 154 -11.32 11.11 17.27
C ALA A 154 -12.50 11.86 16.63
N TYR A 155 -12.25 12.98 15.96
CA TYR A 155 -13.29 13.72 15.26
C TYR A 155 -13.93 12.89 14.15
N THR A 156 -13.14 12.19 13.34
CA THR A 156 -13.67 11.39 12.25
C THR A 156 -14.45 10.17 12.75
N TRP A 157 -14.05 9.58 13.88
CA TRP A 157 -14.83 8.54 14.55
C TRP A 157 -16.15 9.08 15.12
N ASP A 158 -16.12 10.26 15.77
CA ASP A 158 -17.35 10.92 16.28
C ASP A 158 -18.35 11.18 15.15
N LYS A 159 -17.84 11.61 13.97
CA LYS A 159 -18.69 11.77 12.78
C LYS A 159 -19.32 10.46 12.34
N TYR A 160 -18.53 9.40 12.23
CA TYR A 160 -19.03 8.07 11.87
C TYR A 160 -20.09 7.59 12.86
N LEU A 161 -19.84 7.68 14.16
CA LEU A 161 -20.78 7.24 15.20
C LEU A 161 -22.10 8.01 15.18
N LYS A 162 -22.10 9.28 14.75
CA LYS A 162 -23.29 10.13 14.65
C LYS A 162 -24.06 9.95 13.35
N THR A 163 -23.37 9.65 12.25
CA THR A 163 -23.98 9.63 10.91
C THR A 163 -24.16 8.22 10.34
N GLY A 164 -23.38 7.24 10.80
CA GLY A 164 -23.29 5.92 10.21
C GLY A 164 -22.55 5.87 8.85
N GLU A 165 -21.98 7.00 8.40
CA GLU A 165 -21.31 7.07 7.11
C GLU A 165 -19.88 6.54 7.21
N GLU A 166 -19.62 5.40 6.59
CA GLU A 166 -18.33 4.66 6.63
C GLU A 166 -17.16 5.41 5.98
N ARG A 167 -17.42 6.46 5.19
CA ARG A 167 -16.39 7.30 4.59
C ARG A 167 -15.63 8.19 5.57
N TRP A 168 -16.14 8.36 6.82
CA TRP A 168 -15.56 9.29 7.78
C TRP A 168 -14.27 8.80 8.47
N PRO A 169 -14.15 7.54 8.93
CA PRO A 169 -13.01 7.13 9.75
C PRO A 169 -11.66 7.33 9.03
N ALA A 170 -10.85 8.28 9.50
CA ALA A 170 -9.52 8.55 8.93
C ALA A 170 -8.59 7.33 8.97
N ARG A 171 -8.84 6.36 9.86
CA ARG A 171 -8.09 5.10 9.92
C ARG A 171 -8.21 4.28 8.63
N MET A 172 -9.35 4.33 7.94
CA MET A 172 -9.49 3.68 6.63
C MET A 172 -8.56 4.33 5.58
N ALA A 173 -8.53 5.67 5.58
CA ALA A 173 -7.65 6.43 4.69
C ALA A 173 -6.16 6.16 5.00
N MET A 174 -5.79 6.07 6.28
CA MET A 174 -4.42 5.69 6.70
C MET A 174 -4.05 4.30 6.19
N THR A 175 -4.96 3.32 6.29
CA THR A 175 -4.73 1.97 5.77
C THR A 175 -4.58 1.98 4.25
N LYS A 176 -5.45 2.70 3.54
CA LYS A 176 -5.36 2.83 2.08
C LYS A 176 -4.06 3.49 1.64
N SER A 177 -3.54 4.47 2.40
CA SER A 177 -2.23 5.08 2.10
C SER A 177 -1.08 4.07 2.18
N ALA A 178 -1.12 3.16 3.17
CA ALA A 178 -0.12 2.11 3.30
C ALA A 178 -0.20 1.10 2.14
N VAL A 179 -1.41 0.69 1.74
CA VAL A 179 -1.60 -0.20 0.57
C VAL A 179 -1.13 0.47 -0.71
N ALA A 180 -1.52 1.73 -0.94
CA ALA A 180 -1.07 2.52 -2.09
C ALA A 180 0.47 2.64 -2.17
N ALA A 181 1.14 2.76 -1.03
CA ALA A 181 2.61 2.76 -0.98
C ALA A 181 3.20 1.39 -1.36
N MET A 182 2.61 0.29 -0.90
CA MET A 182 3.05 -1.06 -1.29
C MET A 182 2.86 -1.30 -2.79
N ASP A 183 1.73 -0.89 -3.36
CA ASP A 183 1.47 -0.98 -4.80
C ASP A 183 2.47 -0.14 -5.62
N ALA A 184 2.79 1.07 -5.15
CA ALA A 184 3.78 1.93 -5.79
C ALA A 184 5.19 1.32 -5.77
N ILE A 185 5.59 0.69 -4.65
CA ILE A 185 6.87 -0.01 -4.53
C ILE A 185 6.93 -1.19 -5.50
N GLN A 186 5.89 -2.03 -5.53
CA GLN A 186 5.83 -3.16 -6.45
C GLN A 186 5.93 -2.73 -7.91
N SER A 187 5.11 -1.75 -8.30
CA SER A 187 5.14 -1.20 -9.66
C SER A 187 6.50 -0.58 -10.04
N LEU A 188 7.16 0.10 -9.09
CA LEU A 188 8.50 0.64 -9.32
C LEU A 188 9.52 -0.46 -9.54
N MET A 189 9.49 -1.53 -8.75
CA MET A 189 10.43 -2.65 -8.88
C MET A 189 10.22 -3.41 -10.20
N GLU A 190 8.98 -3.66 -10.60
CA GLU A 190 8.67 -4.27 -11.90
C GLU A 190 9.19 -3.45 -13.08
N GLN A 191 9.09 -2.13 -13.02
CA GLN A 191 9.63 -1.23 -14.05
C GLN A 191 11.18 -1.27 -14.11
N GLN A 192 11.85 -1.42 -12.97
CA GLN A 192 13.31 -1.53 -12.92
C GLN A 192 13.78 -2.87 -13.51
N ASP A 193 13.15 -3.98 -13.15
CA ASP A 193 13.51 -5.31 -13.67
C ASP A 193 13.37 -5.39 -15.20
N ILE A 194 12.35 -4.74 -15.78
CA ILE A 194 12.18 -4.65 -17.24
C ILE A 194 13.29 -3.81 -17.88
N SER A 195 13.77 -2.76 -17.22
CA SER A 195 14.82 -1.88 -17.73
C SER A 195 16.21 -2.51 -17.67
N GLU A 196 16.44 -3.45 -16.77
CA GLU A 196 17.71 -4.21 -16.65
C GLU A 196 17.82 -5.34 -17.70
N THR A 197 16.71 -5.72 -18.35
CA THR A 197 16.64 -6.80 -19.36
C THR A 197 16.73 -6.30 -20.81
N VAL A 198 16.82 -5.00 -21.05
CA VAL A 198 16.98 -4.34 -22.36
C VAL A 198 18.37 -3.77 -22.51
#